data_36fcf47d3876fd4fa3b4e9c8c8e34c1c
#
_entry.id   36fcf47d3876fd4fa3b4e9c8c8e34c1c
#
_cell.length_a   1.000
_cell.length_b   1.000
_cell.length_c   1.000
_cell.angle_alpha   90.00
_cell.angle_beta   90.00
_cell.angle_gamma   90.00
#
_symmetry.space_group_name_H-M   'P 1'
#
loop_
_entity.id
_entity.type
_entity.pdbx_description
1 polymer ?
#
loop_
_entity_poly.entity_id
_entity_poly.type
_entity_poly.pdbx_seq_one_letter_code
_entity_poly.pdbx_strand_id
1 'polypeptide(L)'
;MKLKTELILIVLGLFFSSCCPFIKAEDLGNNFILSEYDSVDRSIIYSKEKCSGSGIEIVPMTILEYANDSKWIIAKSSRSRFKTEYQYWIVDKNFNIEIVQDNKSSIDSIKSHVYGPFDSTTFINKLYSQKINLVLKKI
;
A
#
# COMPACT_ATOMS: atom_id res chain seq x y z
N MET A 1 -33.27 36.21 4.74
CA MET A 1 -31.80 36.32 4.70
C MET A 1 -31.04 35.19 5.43
N LYS A 2 -31.54 34.66 6.54
CA LYS A 2 -30.88 33.57 7.29
C LYS A 2 -30.74 32.26 6.51
N LEU A 3 -31.73 31.88 5.70
CA LEU A 3 -31.72 30.59 4.97
C LEU A 3 -30.64 30.52 3.88
N LYS A 4 -30.25 31.63 3.25
CA LYS A 4 -29.19 31.67 2.24
C LYS A 4 -27.77 31.52 2.85
N THR A 5 -27.61 32.04 4.06
CA THR A 5 -26.31 31.96 4.77
C THR A 5 -26.04 30.55 5.27
N GLU A 6 -27.06 29.85 5.75
CA GLU A 6 -26.98 28.45 6.18
C GLU A 6 -26.62 27.50 5.01
N LEU A 7 -27.25 27.75 3.84
CA LEU A 7 -26.97 26.93 2.64
C LEU A 7 -25.53 27.11 2.12
N ILE A 8 -24.98 28.32 2.19
CA ILE A 8 -23.60 28.61 1.79
C ILE A 8 -22.59 27.93 2.75
N LEU A 9 -22.88 27.90 4.05
CA LEU A 9 -22.03 27.22 5.04
C LEU A 9 -21.99 25.69 4.83
N ILE A 10 -23.13 25.08 4.47
CA ILE A 10 -23.22 23.64 4.19
C ILE A 10 -22.45 23.29 2.91
N VAL A 11 -22.56 24.11 1.87
CA VAL A 11 -21.81 23.89 0.61
C VAL A 11 -20.32 24.08 0.81
N LEU A 12 -19.90 25.05 1.63
CA LEU A 12 -18.47 25.26 1.94
C LEU A 12 -17.85 24.09 2.74
N GLY A 13 -18.64 23.44 3.60
CA GLY A 13 -18.21 22.28 4.41
C GLY A 13 -17.94 21.01 3.58
N LEU A 14 -18.55 20.87 2.40
CA LEU A 14 -18.40 19.71 1.53
C LEU A 14 -17.11 19.72 0.70
N PHE A 15 -16.41 20.84 0.60
CA PHE A 15 -15.16 20.96 -0.17
C PHE A 15 -13.89 20.57 0.61
N PHE A 16 -13.98 20.33 1.92
CA PHE A 16 -12.80 19.98 2.75
C PHE A 16 -12.53 18.47 2.86
N SER A 17 -13.26 17.60 2.16
CA SER A 17 -13.06 16.14 2.24
C SER A 17 -12.03 15.57 1.25
N SER A 18 -11.29 16.41 0.53
CA SER A 18 -10.26 15.95 -0.41
C SER A 18 -8.87 16.06 0.24
N CYS A 19 -8.49 15.03 0.99
CA CYS A 19 -7.30 15.06 1.82
C CYS A 19 -5.98 14.75 1.12
N CYS A 20 -5.92 14.42 -0.18
CA CYS A 20 -4.67 14.05 -0.84
C CYS A 20 -4.55 14.67 -2.25
N PRO A 21 -4.27 15.99 -2.39
CA PRO A 21 -4.30 16.62 -3.71
C PRO A 21 -3.13 16.29 -4.63
N PHE A 22 -2.02 15.73 -4.11
CA PHE A 22 -0.76 15.61 -4.88
C PHE A 22 -0.19 14.20 -5.01
N ILE A 23 -0.72 13.21 -4.30
CA ILE A 23 -0.20 11.84 -4.33
C ILE A 23 -1.38 10.91 -4.55
N LYS A 24 -1.29 10.08 -5.59
CA LYS A 24 -2.23 8.98 -5.73
C LYS A 24 -1.84 7.91 -4.73
N ALA A 25 -2.68 7.70 -3.75
CA ALA A 25 -2.51 6.71 -2.71
C ALA A 25 -3.77 5.85 -2.60
N GLU A 26 -3.61 4.54 -2.67
CA GLU A 26 -4.69 3.57 -2.45
C GLU A 26 -4.50 2.90 -1.10
N ASP A 27 -5.53 2.95 -0.27
CA ASP A 27 -5.54 2.30 1.05
C ASP A 27 -5.73 0.79 0.87
N LEU A 28 -4.72 0.02 1.22
CA LEU A 28 -4.75 -1.44 1.18
C LEU A 28 -5.21 -2.06 2.51
N GLY A 29 -5.56 -1.24 3.49
CA GLY A 29 -5.93 -1.64 4.84
C GLY A 29 -4.75 -1.83 5.79
N ASN A 30 -5.01 -1.76 7.09
CA ASN A 30 -4.01 -1.93 8.17
C ASN A 30 -2.77 -1.04 8.02
N ASN A 31 -2.96 0.21 7.62
CA ASN A 31 -1.90 1.20 7.37
C ASN A 31 -0.96 0.88 6.19
N PHE A 32 -1.29 -0.10 5.35
CA PHE A 32 -0.61 -0.31 4.09
C PHE A 32 -1.22 0.54 3.00
N ILE A 33 -0.38 1.16 2.20
CA ILE A 33 -0.75 2.10 1.16
C ILE A 33 0.03 1.76 -0.10
N LEU A 34 -0.66 1.64 -1.25
CA LEU A 34 -0.02 1.70 -2.55
C LEU A 34 0.18 3.17 -2.90
N SER A 35 1.41 3.61 -2.89
CA SER A 35 1.81 4.99 -3.18
C SER A 35 2.35 5.11 -4.60
N GLU A 36 1.82 6.05 -5.36
CA GLU A 36 2.26 6.37 -6.72
C GLU A 36 2.91 7.76 -6.72
N TYR A 37 4.21 7.83 -6.99
CA TYR A 37 4.97 9.08 -7.00
C TYR A 37 4.91 9.78 -8.36
N ASP A 38 4.98 9.02 -9.42
CA ASP A 38 4.68 9.45 -10.78
C ASP A 38 3.87 8.35 -11.46
N SER A 39 3.44 8.53 -12.68
CA SER A 39 2.59 7.55 -13.38
C SER A 39 3.25 6.16 -13.55
N VAL A 40 4.48 5.96 -13.11
CA VAL A 40 5.27 4.75 -13.30
C VAL A 40 5.79 4.17 -11.99
N ASP A 41 6.25 5.02 -11.07
CA ASP A 41 6.94 4.57 -9.85
C ASP A 41 5.95 4.39 -8.70
N ARG A 42 5.63 3.13 -8.38
CA ARG A 42 4.71 2.73 -7.33
C ARG A 42 5.41 1.84 -6.32
N SER A 43 5.15 2.07 -5.05
CA SER A 43 5.62 1.21 -3.96
C SER A 43 4.51 0.92 -2.96
N ILE A 44 4.64 -0.16 -2.20
CA ILE A 44 3.78 -0.39 -1.04
C ILE A 44 4.52 0.09 0.18
N ILE A 45 3.92 1.02 0.89
CA ILE A 45 4.45 1.60 2.11
C ILE A 45 3.55 1.29 3.31
N TYR A 46 4.13 1.30 4.49
CA TYR A 46 3.38 1.29 5.75
C TYR A 46 3.41 2.70 6.35
N SER A 47 2.23 3.29 6.53
CA SER A 47 2.10 4.64 7.07
C SER A 47 0.83 4.79 7.89
N LYS A 48 0.93 5.41 9.05
CA LYS A 48 -0.25 5.79 9.84
C LYS A 48 -1.01 6.97 9.21
N GLU A 49 -0.33 7.77 8.43
CA GLU A 49 -0.90 8.94 7.76
C GLU A 49 -1.30 8.59 6.34
N LYS A 50 -2.58 8.48 6.10
CA LYS A 50 -3.15 8.03 4.80
C LYS A 50 -2.78 8.91 3.60
N CYS A 51 -2.40 10.15 3.84
CA CYS A 51 -2.16 11.16 2.78
C CYS A 51 -0.74 11.71 2.75
N SER A 52 0.19 11.20 3.56
CA SER A 52 1.53 11.78 3.63
C SER A 52 2.43 11.40 2.45
N GLY A 53 2.12 10.30 1.75
CA GLY A 53 3.02 9.73 0.73
C GLY A 53 4.37 9.26 1.29
N SER A 54 4.59 9.46 2.58
CA SER A 54 5.78 9.02 3.29
C SER A 54 5.43 7.88 4.24
N GLY A 55 6.37 6.95 4.37
CA GLY A 55 6.21 5.78 5.24
C GLY A 55 7.38 4.83 5.11
N ILE A 56 7.26 3.70 5.79
CA ILE A 56 8.27 2.64 5.68
C ILE A 56 8.00 1.87 4.38
N GLU A 57 8.97 1.85 3.48
CA GLU A 57 8.86 1.05 2.25
C GLU A 57 8.85 -0.44 2.61
N ILE A 58 7.78 -1.11 2.18
CA ILE A 58 7.51 -2.52 2.43
C ILE A 58 7.83 -3.36 1.20
N VAL A 59 7.28 -2.97 0.06
CA VAL A 59 7.61 -3.56 -1.23
C VAL A 59 8.17 -2.46 -2.12
N PRO A 60 9.43 -2.61 -2.57
CA PRO A 60 10.10 -1.57 -3.33
C PRO A 60 9.49 -1.38 -4.72
N MET A 61 9.67 -0.18 -5.27
CA MET A 61 9.23 0.17 -6.62
C MET A 61 10.01 -0.62 -7.68
N THR A 62 9.40 -0.88 -8.81
CA THR A 62 8.07 -0.40 -9.24
C THR A 62 7.08 -1.54 -9.16
N ILE A 63 5.95 -1.34 -8.50
CA ILE A 63 4.86 -2.32 -8.46
C ILE A 63 4.16 -2.32 -9.82
N LEU A 64 4.02 -3.49 -10.39
CA LEU A 64 3.38 -3.72 -11.69
C LEU A 64 1.98 -4.31 -11.56
N GLU A 65 1.84 -5.22 -10.62
CA GLU A 65 0.61 -5.95 -10.35
C GLU A 65 0.49 -6.15 -8.85
N TYR A 66 -0.73 -6.09 -8.32
CA TYR A 66 -1.01 -6.41 -6.93
C TYR A 66 -2.42 -6.95 -6.76
N ALA A 67 -2.69 -7.53 -5.61
CA ALA A 67 -4.02 -7.78 -5.09
C ALA A 67 -3.96 -7.81 -3.56
N ASN A 68 -5.08 -7.49 -2.92
CA ASN A 68 -5.19 -7.54 -1.47
C ASN A 68 -6.58 -7.97 -1.02
N ASP A 69 -6.65 -8.53 0.16
CA ASP A 69 -7.88 -8.77 0.93
C ASP A 69 -7.71 -8.26 2.37
N SER A 70 -8.53 -8.71 3.29
CA SER A 70 -8.43 -8.30 4.71
C SER A 70 -7.15 -8.76 5.40
N LYS A 71 -6.52 -9.83 4.91
CA LYS A 71 -5.38 -10.51 5.56
C LYS A 71 -4.07 -10.37 4.80
N TRP A 72 -4.11 -10.40 3.48
CA TRP A 72 -2.94 -10.51 2.62
C TRP A 72 -2.81 -9.36 1.63
N ILE A 73 -1.58 -9.01 1.30
CA ILE A 73 -1.25 -8.30 0.08
C ILE A 73 -0.29 -9.20 -0.70
N ILE A 74 -0.52 -9.34 -2.00
CA ILE A 74 0.43 -9.93 -2.93
C ILE A 74 0.82 -8.89 -3.97
N ALA A 75 2.08 -8.90 -4.36
CA ALA A 75 2.59 -7.93 -5.31
C ALA A 75 3.64 -8.53 -6.23
N LYS A 76 3.70 -7.99 -7.45
CA LYS A 76 4.76 -8.21 -8.43
C LYS A 76 5.42 -6.88 -8.69
N SER A 77 6.72 -6.81 -8.49
CA SER A 77 7.53 -5.63 -8.75
C SER A 77 8.63 -5.90 -9.75
N SER A 78 9.20 -4.84 -10.31
CA SER A 78 10.39 -4.89 -11.15
C SER A 78 11.45 -3.96 -10.58
N ARG A 79 12.70 -4.44 -10.47
CA ARG A 79 13.85 -3.62 -10.06
C ARG A 79 14.20 -2.53 -11.07
N SER A 80 13.79 -2.69 -12.31
CA SER A 80 14.14 -1.79 -13.39
C SER A 80 12.90 -1.31 -14.12
N ARG A 81 12.89 -0.06 -14.53
CA ARG A 81 11.90 0.48 -15.47
C ARG A 81 11.82 -0.32 -16.78
N PHE A 82 12.88 -1.06 -17.10
CA PHE A 82 12.95 -1.90 -18.31
C PHE A 82 12.29 -3.28 -18.17
N LYS A 83 11.69 -3.59 -16.99
CA LYS A 83 10.86 -4.79 -16.76
C LYS A 83 11.53 -6.13 -17.12
N THR A 84 12.82 -6.26 -16.91
CA THR A 84 13.56 -7.48 -17.26
C THR A 84 13.62 -8.50 -16.13
N GLU A 85 13.51 -8.05 -14.87
CA GLU A 85 13.54 -8.91 -13.70
C GLU A 85 12.32 -8.65 -12.82
N TYR A 86 11.51 -9.68 -12.63
CA TYR A 86 10.34 -9.62 -11.77
C TYR A 86 10.62 -10.23 -10.41
N GLN A 87 10.08 -9.60 -9.38
CA GLN A 87 10.10 -10.05 -8.00
C GLN A 87 8.68 -10.15 -7.48
N TYR A 88 8.43 -11.17 -6.67
CA TYR A 88 7.11 -11.43 -6.10
C TYR A 88 7.16 -11.35 -4.59
N TRP A 89 6.10 -10.82 -4.00
CA TRP A 89 6.02 -10.49 -2.59
C TRP A 89 4.68 -10.94 -2.01
N ILE A 90 4.74 -11.35 -0.75
CA ILE A 90 3.55 -11.65 0.06
C ILE A 90 3.70 -10.87 1.36
N VAL A 91 2.66 -10.13 1.75
CA VAL A 91 2.63 -9.38 3.01
C VAL A 91 1.46 -9.90 3.84
N ASP A 92 1.75 -10.34 5.06
CA ASP A 92 0.73 -10.65 6.06
C ASP A 92 0.33 -9.36 6.78
N LYS A 93 -0.93 -8.96 6.67
CA LYS A 93 -1.47 -7.77 7.34
C LYS A 93 -1.96 -8.03 8.75
N ASN A 94 -1.96 -9.29 9.19
CA ASN A 94 -2.53 -9.70 10.46
C ASN A 94 -1.56 -9.46 11.62
N PHE A 95 -1.18 -8.20 11.82
CA PHE A 95 -0.41 -7.78 12.98
C PHE A 95 -0.89 -6.41 13.47
N ASN A 96 -0.72 -6.17 14.75
CA ASN A 96 -1.02 -4.89 15.37
C ASN A 96 0.27 -4.36 15.98
N ILE A 97 0.90 -3.39 15.32
CA ILE A 97 2.07 -2.72 15.83
C ILE A 97 1.68 -1.30 16.21
N GLU A 98 1.74 -1.02 17.50
CA GLU A 98 1.84 0.37 17.93
C GLU A 98 3.23 0.88 17.58
N ILE A 99 3.34 1.57 16.43
CA ILE A 99 4.55 2.33 16.12
C ILE A 99 4.58 3.51 17.08
N VAL A 100 5.29 3.34 18.18
CA VAL A 100 5.46 4.41 19.16
C VAL A 100 6.42 5.48 18.68
N GLN A 101 7.31 5.15 17.76
CA GLN A 101 8.23 6.06 17.03
C GLN A 101 8.88 5.28 15.86
N ASP A 102 9.48 5.97 14.89
CA ASP A 102 10.29 5.40 13.81
C ASP A 102 11.59 4.77 14.33
N ASN A 103 11.47 3.80 15.23
CA ASN A 103 12.64 3.09 15.72
C ASN A 103 12.87 1.81 14.90
N LYS A 104 14.13 1.38 14.88
CA LYS A 104 14.57 0.20 14.14
C LYS A 104 13.76 -1.06 14.51
N SER A 105 13.39 -1.22 15.77
CA SER A 105 12.62 -2.38 16.24
C SER A 105 11.22 -2.44 15.62
N SER A 106 10.53 -1.31 15.49
CA SER A 106 9.21 -1.25 14.83
C SER A 106 9.32 -1.56 13.33
N ILE A 107 10.36 -1.06 12.67
CA ILE A 107 10.63 -1.32 11.24
C ILE A 107 10.92 -2.82 11.04
N ASP A 108 11.78 -3.41 11.83
CA ASP A 108 12.13 -4.83 11.75
C ASP A 108 10.91 -5.72 12.01
N SER A 109 10.06 -5.34 12.96
CA SER A 109 8.81 -6.04 13.24
C SER A 109 7.86 -6.01 12.04
N ILE A 110 7.65 -4.85 11.40
CA ILE A 110 6.82 -4.77 10.19
C ILE A 110 7.42 -5.62 9.07
N LYS A 111 8.72 -5.51 8.83
CA LYS A 111 9.41 -6.25 7.77
C LYS A 111 9.40 -7.76 7.99
N SER A 112 9.27 -8.25 9.21
CA SER A 112 9.14 -9.68 9.50
C SER A 112 7.86 -10.31 8.96
N HIS A 113 6.85 -9.51 8.62
CA HIS A 113 5.60 -9.93 7.97
C HIS A 113 5.64 -9.81 6.43
N VAL A 114 6.78 -9.44 5.88
CA VAL A 114 7.01 -9.30 4.44
C VAL A 114 7.85 -10.45 3.96
N TYR A 115 7.32 -11.25 3.06
CA TYR A 115 7.97 -12.43 2.50
C TYR A 115 8.35 -12.16 1.05
N GLY A 116 9.58 -12.40 0.71
CA GLY A 116 10.14 -12.16 -0.61
C GLY A 116 11.51 -11.46 -0.54
N PRO A 117 12.11 -11.11 -1.68
CA PRO A 117 11.59 -11.36 -3.03
C PRO A 117 11.63 -12.83 -3.43
N PHE A 118 10.60 -13.30 -4.11
CA PHE A 118 10.51 -14.63 -4.67
C PHE A 118 10.60 -14.61 -6.20
N ASP A 119 11.05 -15.70 -6.79
CA ASP A 119 10.75 -16.02 -8.19
C ASP A 119 9.29 -16.48 -8.34
N SER A 120 8.83 -16.57 -9.60
CA SER A 120 7.43 -16.92 -9.89
C SER A 120 7.03 -18.30 -9.36
N THR A 121 7.89 -19.29 -9.45
CA THR A 121 7.60 -20.68 -9.02
C THR A 121 7.47 -20.75 -7.51
N THR A 122 8.44 -20.19 -6.79
CA THR A 122 8.41 -20.13 -5.32
C THR A 122 7.20 -19.37 -4.81
N PHE A 123 6.86 -18.25 -5.46
CA PHE A 123 5.69 -17.45 -5.12
C PHE A 123 4.39 -18.26 -5.23
N ILE A 124 4.16 -18.93 -6.37
CA ILE A 124 2.97 -19.76 -6.59
C ILE A 124 2.87 -20.85 -5.53
N ASN A 125 3.98 -21.54 -5.23
CA ASN A 125 4.00 -22.58 -4.20
C ASN A 125 3.67 -22.02 -2.80
N LYS A 126 4.13 -20.81 -2.49
CA LYS A 126 3.80 -20.11 -1.24
C LYS A 126 2.32 -19.75 -1.16
N LEU A 127 1.73 -19.21 -2.23
CA LEU A 127 0.29 -18.92 -2.27
C LEU A 127 -0.53 -20.18 -1.98
N TYR A 128 -0.17 -21.28 -2.64
CA TYR A 128 -0.87 -22.56 -2.45
C TYR A 128 -0.72 -23.08 -1.01
N SER A 129 0.49 -23.12 -0.48
CA SER A 129 0.76 -23.64 0.87
C SER A 129 0.09 -22.82 1.98
N GLN A 130 -0.05 -21.51 1.79
CA GLN A 130 -0.71 -20.61 2.74
C GLN A 130 -2.21 -20.41 2.46
N LYS A 131 -2.76 -21.10 1.45
CA LYS A 131 -4.17 -21.00 1.03
C LYS A 131 -4.58 -19.56 0.70
N ILE A 132 -3.71 -18.82 0.03
CA ILE A 132 -3.97 -17.47 -0.43
C ILE A 132 -4.64 -17.54 -1.81
N ASN A 133 -5.89 -17.10 -1.90
CA ASN A 133 -6.71 -17.17 -3.13
C ASN A 133 -6.75 -15.83 -3.89
N LEU A 134 -5.72 -15.02 -3.75
CA LEU A 134 -5.60 -13.76 -4.46
C LEU A 134 -4.98 -13.98 -5.85
N VAL A 135 -5.43 -13.17 -6.81
CA VAL A 135 -4.91 -13.16 -8.19
C VAL A 135 -4.38 -11.77 -8.49
N LEU A 136 -3.13 -11.69 -8.93
CA LEU A 136 -2.48 -10.44 -9.31
C LEU A 136 -3.27 -9.73 -10.41
N LYS A 137 -3.48 -8.43 -10.25
CA LYS A 137 -4.15 -7.54 -11.19
C LYS A 137 -3.20 -6.41 -11.59
N LYS A 138 -3.20 -6.08 -12.86
CA LYS A 138 -2.47 -4.92 -13.38
C LYS A 138 -3.03 -3.62 -12.81
N ILE A 139 -2.15 -2.69 -12.57
CA ILE A 139 -2.47 -1.33 -12.15
C ILE A 139 -2.75 -0.47 -13.38
#